data_3ebe0ad1872a08e041bdd9f442322976
#
_entry.id   3ebe0ad1872a08e041bdd9f442322976
#
_cell.length_a   1.000
_cell.length_b   1.000
_cell.length_c   1.000
_cell.angle_alpha   90.00
_cell.angle_beta   90.00
_cell.angle_gamma   90.00
#
_symmetry.space_group_name_H-M   'P 1'
#
loop_
_entity.id
_entity.type
_entity.pdbx_description
1 polymer ?
#
loop_
_entity_poly.entity_id
_entity_poly.type
_entity_poly.pdbx_seq_one_letter_code
_entity_poly.pdbx_strand_id
1 'polypeptide(L)'
;MKGLVIYKGKYGATKQYAMWIGQELRLPVASADRFPVDELPKYDYFILGSSVYIGKLEIRNWLKKNFDLLQNKKILFFQVSASPPEQIEKRESYNKASLPSSILRKIQFYYLPGRMIMRNLSAWDRFMLRMGARLSKDPGEKKAMLTDFDHVKKENILPVIRAIRILKEVNEPETELA
;
A
#
# COMPACT_ATOMS: atom_id res chain seq x y z
N MET A 1 4.36 21.79 3.95
CA MET A 1 3.23 20.92 3.48
C MET A 1 2.82 19.93 4.56
N LYS A 2 1.50 19.77 4.80
CA LYS A 2 0.93 18.83 5.80
C LYS A 2 0.57 17.50 5.15
N GLY A 3 1.19 16.41 5.58
CA GLY A 3 0.97 15.08 5.02
C GLY A 3 0.27 14.12 5.98
N LEU A 4 -0.37 13.08 5.43
CA LEU A 4 -1.03 12.04 6.20
C LEU A 4 -0.76 10.67 5.57
N VAL A 5 -0.47 9.67 6.41
CA VAL A 5 -0.38 8.26 6.00
C VAL A 5 -1.70 7.57 6.33
N ILE A 6 -2.38 7.03 5.32
CA ILE A 6 -3.60 6.23 5.50
C ILE A 6 -3.35 4.82 4.97
N TYR A 7 -3.71 3.82 5.75
CA TYR A 7 -3.52 2.42 5.35
C TYR A 7 -4.75 1.56 5.55
N LYS A 8 -4.84 0.49 4.74
CA LYS A 8 -5.75 -0.62 4.94
C LYS A 8 -5.07 -1.93 4.59
N GLY A 9 -5.13 -2.90 5.50
CA GLY A 9 -4.53 -4.21 5.30
C GLY A 9 -4.94 -5.21 6.37
N LYS A 10 -4.93 -6.50 6.02
CA LYS A 10 -5.54 -7.57 6.81
C LYS A 10 -4.58 -8.17 7.84
N TYR A 11 -3.31 -8.42 7.48
CA TYR A 11 -2.38 -9.22 8.28
C TYR A 11 -1.17 -8.45 8.83
N GLY A 12 -1.30 -7.15 8.97
CA GLY A 12 -0.36 -6.31 9.71
C GLY A 12 0.85 -5.79 8.92
N ALA A 13 1.25 -6.39 7.80
CA ALA A 13 2.39 -5.92 7.01
C ALA A 13 2.21 -4.46 6.53
N THR A 14 1.05 -4.13 5.97
CA THR A 14 0.73 -2.77 5.52
C THR A 14 0.75 -1.76 6.68
N LYS A 15 0.19 -2.13 7.84
CA LYS A 15 0.25 -1.31 9.05
C LYS A 15 1.67 -1.05 9.48
N GLN A 16 2.52 -2.07 9.46
CA GLN A 16 3.92 -1.95 9.87
C GLN A 16 4.70 -0.97 8.99
N TYR A 17 4.55 -1.07 7.66
CA TYR A 17 5.12 -0.10 6.74
C TYR A 17 4.58 1.32 6.96
N ALA A 18 3.26 1.47 7.15
CA ALA A 18 2.65 2.77 7.41
C ALA A 18 3.23 3.42 8.68
N MET A 19 3.41 2.63 9.75
CA MET A 19 4.01 3.12 11.01
C MET A 19 5.47 3.54 10.81
N TRP A 20 6.28 2.76 10.08
CA TRP A 20 7.66 3.14 9.79
C TRP A 20 7.77 4.39 8.92
N ILE A 21 6.91 4.52 7.89
CA ILE A 21 6.85 5.72 7.04
C ILE A 21 6.45 6.95 7.88
N GLY A 22 5.41 6.81 8.72
CA GLY A 22 4.97 7.89 9.60
C GLY A 22 6.04 8.32 10.59
N GLN A 23 6.75 7.36 11.20
CA GLN A 23 7.85 7.63 12.12
C GLN A 23 9.01 8.35 11.42
N GLU A 24 9.44 7.85 10.25
CA GLU A 24 10.58 8.41 9.50
C GLU A 24 10.30 9.83 8.98
N LEU A 25 9.07 10.10 8.57
CA LEU A 25 8.66 11.40 8.03
C LEU A 25 8.00 12.32 9.06
N ARG A 26 7.82 11.86 10.30
CA ARG A 26 7.10 12.57 11.38
C ARG A 26 5.68 12.96 10.96
N LEU A 27 4.96 11.99 10.36
CA LEU A 27 3.59 12.17 9.88
C LEU A 27 2.59 11.40 10.75
N PRO A 28 1.36 11.90 10.88
CA PRO A 28 0.26 11.13 11.46
C PRO A 28 -0.05 9.90 10.59
N VAL A 29 -0.43 8.81 11.27
CA VAL A 29 -0.78 7.53 10.62
C VAL A 29 -2.16 7.10 11.08
N ALA A 30 -3.03 6.77 10.14
CA ALA A 30 -4.39 6.35 10.41
C ALA A 30 -4.82 5.14 9.57
N SER A 31 -5.72 4.33 10.13
CA SER A 31 -6.43 3.30 9.36
C SER A 31 -7.56 3.95 8.54
N ALA A 32 -7.72 3.56 7.29
CA ALA A 32 -8.82 3.99 6.43
C ALA A 32 -10.21 3.72 7.03
N ASP A 33 -10.33 2.67 7.85
CA ASP A 33 -11.60 2.30 8.48
C ASP A 33 -12.01 3.19 9.66
N ARG A 34 -11.06 3.97 10.21
CA ARG A 34 -11.27 4.77 11.42
C ARG A 34 -11.02 6.26 11.23
N PHE A 35 -10.41 6.65 10.11
CA PHE A 35 -10.09 8.05 9.87
C PHE A 35 -11.34 8.85 9.49
N PRO A 36 -11.63 9.98 10.17
CA PRO A 36 -12.76 10.85 9.82
C PRO A 36 -12.51 11.52 8.47
N VAL A 37 -13.38 11.25 7.51
CA VAL A 37 -13.20 11.66 6.10
C VAL A 37 -13.26 13.18 5.92
N ASP A 38 -14.01 13.88 6.75
CA ASP A 38 -14.11 15.34 6.83
C ASP A 38 -12.80 16.03 7.21
N GLU A 39 -11.85 15.30 7.78
CA GLU A 39 -10.51 15.78 8.07
C GLU A 39 -9.55 15.78 6.86
N LEU A 40 -9.89 15.04 5.77
CA LEU A 40 -9.03 14.91 4.58
C LEU A 40 -8.64 16.28 3.96
N PRO A 41 -9.55 17.26 3.83
CA PRO A 41 -9.20 18.56 3.23
C PRO A 41 -8.07 19.31 3.96
N LYS A 42 -7.81 19.02 5.23
CA LYS A 42 -6.77 19.66 6.05
C LYS A 42 -5.33 19.26 5.65
N TYR A 43 -5.17 18.30 4.75
CA TYR A 43 -3.86 17.77 4.33
C TYR A 43 -3.58 18.12 2.87
N ASP A 44 -2.30 18.34 2.57
CA ASP A 44 -1.81 18.73 1.25
C ASP A 44 -1.44 17.53 0.38
N TYR A 45 -0.96 16.46 1.00
CA TYR A 45 -0.59 15.22 0.31
C TYR A 45 -0.86 13.98 1.17
N PHE A 46 -0.97 12.84 0.49
CA PHE A 46 -1.28 11.56 1.12
C PHE A 46 -0.29 10.48 0.73
N ILE A 47 0.04 9.64 1.70
CA ILE A 47 0.72 8.37 1.47
C ILE A 47 -0.30 7.28 1.79
N LEU A 48 -0.84 6.66 0.75
CA LEU A 48 -1.84 5.62 0.91
C LEU A 48 -1.19 4.25 0.87
N GLY A 49 -1.60 3.35 1.76
CA GLY A 49 -1.08 1.99 1.81
C GLY A 49 -2.16 0.93 1.73
N SER A 50 -1.97 -0.09 0.90
CA SER A 50 -2.91 -1.20 0.83
C SER A 50 -2.23 -2.55 0.69
N SER A 51 -2.74 -3.55 1.41
CA SER A 51 -2.46 -4.94 1.02
C SER A 51 -3.27 -5.36 -0.19
N VAL A 52 -2.73 -6.32 -0.93
CA VAL A 52 -3.49 -7.08 -1.93
C VAL A 52 -4.12 -8.28 -1.24
N TYR A 53 -5.43 -8.43 -1.41
CA TYR A 53 -6.18 -9.57 -0.92
C TYR A 53 -7.10 -10.09 -2.02
N ILE A 54 -6.95 -11.38 -2.36
CA ILE A 54 -7.66 -12.05 -3.49
C ILE A 54 -7.59 -11.20 -4.77
N GLY A 55 -6.37 -10.81 -5.16
CA GLY A 55 -6.12 -10.08 -6.40
C GLY A 55 -6.60 -8.62 -6.44
N LYS A 56 -7.02 -8.05 -5.31
CA LYS A 56 -7.54 -6.67 -5.24
C LYS A 56 -6.97 -5.91 -4.04
N LEU A 57 -6.88 -4.59 -4.19
CA LEU A 57 -6.48 -3.70 -3.10
C LEU A 57 -7.55 -3.63 -2.02
N GLU A 58 -7.17 -3.79 -0.76
CA GLU A 58 -8.09 -3.71 0.39
C GLU A 58 -8.71 -2.31 0.53
N ILE A 59 -7.95 -1.25 0.24
CA ILE A 59 -8.39 0.15 0.36
C ILE A 59 -9.30 0.60 -0.79
N ARG A 60 -9.50 -0.20 -1.84
CA ARG A 60 -10.16 0.20 -3.10
C ARG A 60 -11.51 0.90 -2.93
N ASN A 61 -12.36 0.37 -2.05
CA ASN A 61 -13.71 0.93 -1.85
C ASN A 61 -13.66 2.27 -1.12
N TRP A 62 -12.80 2.38 -0.10
CA TRP A 62 -12.58 3.63 0.61
C TRP A 62 -12.02 4.71 -0.34
N LEU A 63 -11.02 4.34 -1.14
CA LEU A 63 -10.40 5.26 -2.09
C LEU A 63 -11.38 5.73 -3.16
N LYS A 64 -12.16 4.83 -3.75
CA LYS A 64 -13.20 5.20 -4.74
C LYS A 64 -14.24 6.16 -4.16
N LYS A 65 -14.71 5.87 -2.93
CA LYS A 65 -15.74 6.69 -2.27
C LYS A 65 -15.25 8.11 -1.95
N ASN A 66 -13.97 8.27 -1.64
CA ASN A 66 -13.42 9.53 -1.14
C ASN A 66 -12.49 10.23 -2.15
N PHE A 67 -12.42 9.74 -3.39
CA PHE A 67 -11.44 10.23 -4.36
C PHE A 67 -11.65 11.72 -4.72
N ASP A 68 -12.87 12.19 -4.74
CA ASP A 68 -13.19 13.61 -5.05
C ASP A 68 -12.50 14.57 -4.07
N LEU A 69 -12.34 14.18 -2.81
CA LEU A 69 -11.60 14.96 -1.80
C LEU A 69 -10.07 14.89 -1.97
N LEU A 70 -9.59 13.89 -2.72
CA LEU A 70 -8.17 13.60 -2.90
C LEU A 70 -7.63 13.99 -4.28
N GLN A 71 -8.49 14.16 -5.29
CA GLN A 71 -8.11 14.27 -6.71
C GLN A 71 -7.16 15.43 -7.04
N ASN A 72 -7.18 16.51 -6.25
CA ASN A 72 -6.32 17.68 -6.39
C ASN A 72 -5.11 17.65 -5.44
N LYS A 73 -4.90 16.55 -4.73
CA LYS A 73 -3.79 16.34 -3.81
C LYS A 73 -2.72 15.44 -4.43
N LYS A 74 -1.50 15.54 -3.97
CA LYS A 74 -0.46 14.58 -4.34
C LYS A 74 -0.68 13.27 -3.60
N ILE A 75 -0.69 12.15 -4.32
CA ILE A 75 -0.93 10.83 -3.76
C ILE A 75 0.21 9.89 -4.14
N LEU A 76 0.98 9.46 -3.14
CA LEU A 76 1.89 8.34 -3.25
C LEU A 76 1.20 7.09 -2.68
N PHE A 77 1.38 5.96 -3.33
CA PHE A 77 0.68 4.74 -2.93
C PHE A 77 1.65 3.57 -2.80
N PHE A 78 1.72 2.95 -1.63
CA PHE A 78 2.46 1.71 -1.47
C PHE A 78 1.52 0.49 -1.44
N GLN A 79 1.74 -0.39 -2.42
CA GLN A 79 1.05 -1.67 -2.52
C GLN A 79 1.88 -2.73 -1.82
N VAL A 80 1.27 -3.49 -0.92
CA VAL A 80 1.91 -4.61 -0.22
C VAL A 80 1.33 -5.92 -0.75
N SER A 81 2.18 -6.77 -1.31
CA SER A 81 1.76 -8.06 -1.88
C SER A 81 2.78 -9.16 -1.62
N ALA A 82 2.31 -10.41 -1.76
CA ALA A 82 3.14 -11.61 -1.73
C ALA A 82 3.85 -11.86 -3.07
N SER A 83 3.48 -11.13 -4.13
CA SER A 83 4.07 -11.32 -5.45
C SER A 83 5.54 -10.95 -5.45
N PRO A 84 6.40 -11.79 -6.06
CA PRO A 84 7.83 -11.49 -6.22
C PRO A 84 8.08 -10.15 -6.92
N PRO A 85 9.21 -9.48 -6.62
CA PRO A 85 9.57 -8.20 -7.25
C PRO A 85 9.60 -8.22 -8.78
N GLU A 86 9.95 -9.34 -9.37
CA GLU A 86 10.09 -9.56 -10.82
C GLU A 86 8.73 -9.60 -11.53
N GLN A 87 7.66 -9.94 -10.82
CA GLN A 87 6.29 -10.03 -11.37
C GLN A 87 5.61 -8.66 -11.45
N ILE A 88 6.20 -7.71 -12.18
CA ILE A 88 5.72 -6.33 -12.29
C ILE A 88 4.28 -6.30 -12.85
N GLU A 89 4.04 -7.00 -13.94
CA GLU A 89 2.72 -7.06 -14.60
C GLU A 89 1.62 -7.57 -13.66
N LYS A 90 1.93 -8.60 -12.86
CA LYS A 90 1.00 -9.15 -11.87
C LYS A 90 0.66 -8.12 -10.80
N ARG A 91 1.64 -7.36 -10.32
CA ARG A 91 1.42 -6.30 -9.33
C ARG A 91 0.61 -5.13 -9.89
N GLU A 92 0.86 -4.73 -11.13
CA GLU A 92 0.07 -3.74 -11.84
C GLU A 92 -1.37 -4.22 -12.11
N SER A 93 -1.56 -5.50 -12.42
CA SER A 93 -2.89 -6.06 -12.66
C SER A 93 -3.80 -5.91 -11.44
N TYR A 94 -3.27 -6.01 -10.22
CA TYR A 94 -4.03 -5.78 -8.98
C TYR A 94 -4.55 -4.35 -8.87
N ASN A 95 -3.74 -3.37 -9.27
CA ASN A 95 -4.15 -1.96 -9.30
C ASN A 95 -5.26 -1.75 -10.34
N LYS A 96 -5.06 -2.27 -11.56
CA LYS A 96 -6.04 -2.20 -12.66
C LYS A 96 -7.36 -2.90 -12.32
N ALA A 97 -7.31 -4.04 -11.64
CA ALA A 97 -8.50 -4.76 -11.17
C ALA A 97 -9.24 -4.07 -10.01
N SER A 98 -8.57 -3.14 -9.34
CA SER A 98 -9.10 -2.48 -8.14
C SER A 98 -9.62 -1.07 -8.38
N LEU A 99 -8.99 -0.31 -9.27
CA LEU A 99 -9.20 1.13 -9.45
C LEU A 99 -9.43 1.49 -10.92
N PRO A 100 -10.33 2.44 -11.21
CA PRO A 100 -10.53 2.94 -12.56
C PRO A 100 -9.31 3.76 -13.04
N SER A 101 -9.14 3.84 -14.35
CA SER A 101 -8.02 4.55 -15.00
C SER A 101 -7.91 6.03 -14.60
N SER A 102 -9.02 6.69 -14.29
CA SER A 102 -9.04 8.07 -13.80
C SER A 102 -8.30 8.23 -12.48
N ILE A 103 -8.44 7.27 -11.57
CA ILE A 103 -7.72 7.24 -10.28
C ILE A 103 -6.27 6.82 -10.49
N LEU A 104 -6.02 5.75 -11.29
CA LEU A 104 -4.68 5.23 -11.52
C LEU A 104 -3.71 6.29 -12.06
N ARG A 105 -4.16 7.17 -12.96
CA ARG A 105 -3.33 8.24 -13.53
C ARG A 105 -2.92 9.34 -12.54
N LYS A 106 -3.59 9.43 -11.39
CA LYS A 106 -3.32 10.44 -10.35
C LYS A 106 -2.42 9.94 -9.23
N ILE A 107 -2.05 8.65 -9.26
CA ILE A 107 -1.35 7.98 -8.16
C ILE A 107 0.02 7.50 -8.62
N GLN A 108 1.05 7.78 -7.83
CA GLN A 108 2.38 7.20 -7.99
C GLN A 108 2.50 5.95 -7.13
N PHE A 109 2.70 4.78 -7.76
CA PHE A 109 2.74 3.48 -7.10
C PHE A 109 4.14 3.06 -6.71
N TYR A 110 4.26 2.49 -5.50
CA TYR A 110 5.43 1.79 -4.96
C TYR A 110 5.02 0.39 -4.54
N TYR A 111 5.86 -0.60 -4.83
CA TYR A 111 5.57 -1.99 -4.53
C TYR A 111 6.46 -2.47 -3.39
N LEU A 112 5.86 -2.86 -2.27
CA LEU A 112 6.56 -3.34 -1.09
C LEU A 112 6.28 -4.82 -0.86
N PRO A 113 7.31 -5.63 -0.54
CA PRO A 113 7.11 -7.04 -0.26
C PRO A 113 6.24 -7.26 0.98
N GLY A 114 5.43 -8.31 0.96
CA GLY A 114 4.55 -8.68 2.05
C GLY A 114 5.12 -9.77 2.95
N ARG A 115 4.23 -10.27 3.82
CA ARG A 115 4.44 -11.50 4.60
C ARG A 115 3.22 -12.39 4.51
N MET A 116 3.45 -13.68 4.65
CA MET A 116 2.41 -14.68 4.83
C MET A 116 2.89 -15.69 5.87
N ILE A 117 2.20 -15.73 7.01
CA ILE A 117 2.46 -16.68 8.09
C ILE A 117 1.18 -17.49 8.29
N MET A 118 1.19 -18.74 7.88
CA MET A 118 0.01 -19.62 7.82
C MET A 118 -0.76 -19.68 9.14
N ARG A 119 -0.07 -19.73 10.28
CA ARG A 119 -0.71 -19.77 11.60
C ARG A 119 -1.53 -18.50 11.92
N ASN A 120 -1.19 -17.35 11.29
CA ASN A 120 -1.83 -16.06 11.52
C ASN A 120 -3.02 -15.83 10.58
N LEU A 121 -3.20 -16.69 9.57
CA LEU A 121 -4.30 -16.60 8.62
C LEU A 121 -5.60 -17.13 9.21
N SER A 122 -6.73 -16.55 8.79
CA SER A 122 -8.04 -17.11 9.11
C SER A 122 -8.18 -18.53 8.54
N ALA A 123 -9.09 -19.33 9.13
CA ALA A 123 -9.37 -20.68 8.62
C ALA A 123 -9.81 -20.66 7.14
N TRP A 124 -10.58 -19.64 6.77
CA TRP A 124 -11.03 -19.43 5.39
C TRP A 124 -9.85 -19.14 4.44
N ASP A 125 -8.92 -18.25 4.83
CA ASP A 125 -7.78 -17.93 3.98
C ASP A 125 -6.84 -19.11 3.81
N ARG A 126 -6.61 -19.90 4.86
CA ARG A 126 -5.88 -21.16 4.76
C ARG A 126 -6.53 -22.15 3.82
N PHE A 127 -7.87 -22.25 3.87
CA PHE A 127 -8.63 -23.11 2.95
C PHE A 127 -8.49 -22.62 1.51
N MET A 128 -8.65 -21.31 1.25
CA MET A 128 -8.52 -20.73 -0.09
C MET A 128 -7.11 -20.90 -0.66
N LEU A 129 -6.06 -20.74 0.15
CA LEU A 129 -4.69 -20.97 -0.31
C LEU A 129 -4.45 -22.45 -0.68
N ARG A 130 -4.96 -23.39 0.13
CA ARG A 130 -4.87 -24.83 -0.18
C ARG A 130 -5.63 -25.19 -1.46
N MET A 131 -6.79 -24.61 -1.66
CA MET A 131 -7.56 -24.81 -2.90
C MET A 131 -6.84 -24.20 -4.11
N GLY A 132 -6.32 -22.97 -3.98
CA GLY A 132 -5.51 -22.32 -5.02
C GLY A 132 -4.28 -23.15 -5.40
N ALA A 133 -3.55 -23.65 -4.39
CA ALA A 133 -2.41 -24.52 -4.61
C ALA A 133 -2.76 -25.85 -5.31
N ARG A 134 -3.95 -26.41 -5.05
CA ARG A 134 -4.41 -27.62 -5.77
C ARG A 134 -4.74 -27.34 -7.24
N LEU A 135 -5.28 -26.16 -7.53
CA LEU A 135 -5.71 -25.77 -8.88
C LEU A 135 -4.57 -25.19 -9.72
N SER A 136 -3.52 -24.64 -9.09
CA SER A 136 -2.36 -24.14 -9.83
C SER A 136 -1.65 -25.28 -10.56
N LYS A 137 -1.23 -25.03 -11.79
CA LYS A 137 -0.41 -25.95 -12.59
C LYS A 137 1.09 -25.70 -12.38
N ASP A 138 1.46 -24.56 -11.81
CA ASP A 138 2.85 -24.17 -11.55
C ASP A 138 3.31 -24.69 -10.17
N PRO A 139 4.33 -25.57 -10.12
CA PRO A 139 4.88 -26.07 -8.86
C PRO A 139 5.45 -24.97 -7.96
N GLY A 140 6.02 -23.91 -8.53
CA GLY A 140 6.54 -22.75 -7.79
C GLY A 140 5.42 -21.97 -7.09
N GLU A 141 4.32 -21.71 -7.80
CA GLU A 141 3.15 -21.06 -7.21
C GLU A 141 2.51 -21.91 -6.10
N LYS A 142 2.40 -23.23 -6.31
CA LYS A 142 1.92 -24.15 -5.26
C LYS A 142 2.73 -24.03 -3.98
N LYS A 143 4.05 -24.09 -4.10
CA LYS A 143 4.97 -23.98 -2.97
C LYS A 143 4.83 -22.63 -2.28
N ALA A 144 4.78 -21.54 -3.06
CA ALA A 144 4.64 -20.19 -2.53
C ALA A 144 3.32 -20.00 -1.74
N MET A 145 2.22 -20.61 -2.18
CA MET A 145 0.93 -20.55 -1.49
C MET A 145 0.88 -21.32 -0.17
N LEU A 146 1.79 -22.27 0.05
CA LEU A 146 1.78 -23.16 1.22
C LEU A 146 2.98 -22.95 2.17
N THR A 147 3.88 -22.04 1.84
CA THR A 147 5.10 -21.78 2.60
C THR A 147 5.05 -20.43 3.30
N ASP A 148 5.40 -20.40 4.58
CA ASP A 148 5.56 -19.15 5.32
C ASP A 148 6.71 -18.32 4.75
N PHE A 149 6.50 -17.00 4.66
CA PHE A 149 7.55 -16.05 4.34
C PHE A 149 7.31 -14.71 5.03
N ASP A 150 8.38 -13.99 5.31
CA ASP A 150 8.35 -12.60 5.78
C ASP A 150 9.45 -11.80 5.10
N HIS A 151 9.03 -10.93 4.17
CA HIS A 151 9.91 -10.02 3.46
C HIS A 151 9.70 -8.55 3.88
N VAL A 152 8.99 -8.34 5.00
CA VAL A 152 8.73 -7.01 5.55
C VAL A 152 9.96 -6.51 6.28
N LYS A 153 10.66 -5.54 5.67
CA LYS A 153 11.89 -4.92 6.21
C LYS A 153 11.77 -3.40 6.17
N LYS A 154 12.40 -2.71 7.12
CA LYS A 154 12.37 -1.24 7.19
C LYS A 154 12.97 -0.60 5.93
N GLU A 155 14.02 -1.20 5.37
CA GLU A 155 14.71 -0.70 4.17
C GLU A 155 13.78 -0.60 2.95
N ASN A 156 12.72 -1.41 2.91
CA ASN A 156 11.78 -1.40 1.79
C ASN A 156 11.03 -0.07 1.63
N ILE A 157 10.93 0.76 2.70
CA ILE A 157 10.24 2.06 2.60
C ILE A 157 11.11 3.15 1.99
N LEU A 158 12.41 2.95 1.79
CA LEU A 158 13.33 3.99 1.32
C LEU A 158 12.89 4.68 0.02
N PRO A 159 12.35 3.97 -1.01
CA PRO A 159 11.85 4.64 -2.21
C PRO A 159 10.71 5.62 -1.93
N VAL A 160 9.79 5.26 -1.03
CA VAL A 160 8.67 6.13 -0.62
C VAL A 160 9.19 7.35 0.13
N ILE A 161 10.13 7.15 1.05
CA ILE A 161 10.74 8.23 1.84
C ILE A 161 11.45 9.24 0.93
N ARG A 162 12.27 8.75 -0.03
CA ARG A 162 12.97 9.61 -0.99
C ARG A 162 12.01 10.44 -1.82
N ALA A 163 10.93 9.83 -2.32
CA ALA A 163 9.94 10.53 -3.13
C ALA A 163 9.23 11.66 -2.35
N ILE A 164 8.94 11.45 -1.07
CA ILE A 164 8.33 12.49 -0.23
C ILE A 164 9.32 13.61 0.09
N ARG A 165 10.59 13.30 0.31
CA ARG A 165 11.62 14.34 0.51
C ARG A 165 11.74 15.24 -0.70
N ILE A 166 11.85 14.66 -1.90
CA ILE A 166 11.86 15.41 -3.17
C ILE A 166 10.58 16.24 -3.34
N LEU A 167 9.41 15.67 -3.04
CA LEU A 167 8.14 16.41 -3.10
C LEU A 167 8.14 17.64 -2.20
N LYS A 168 8.71 17.56 -1.00
CA LYS A 168 8.80 18.67 -0.07
C LYS A 168 9.80 19.74 -0.55
N GLU A 169 10.97 19.33 -0.99
CA GLU A 169 12.01 20.24 -1.54
C GLU A 169 11.49 21.07 -2.72
N VAL A 170 10.75 20.44 -3.64
CA VAL A 170 10.17 21.16 -4.80
C VAL A 170 9.09 22.16 -4.40
N ASN A 171 8.32 21.90 -3.34
CA ASN A 171 7.18 22.74 -2.96
C ASN A 171 7.48 23.71 -1.79
N GLU A 172 8.59 23.53 -1.11
CA GLU A 172 9.11 24.42 -0.05
C GLU A 172 10.57 24.73 -0.39
N PRO A 173 10.86 25.51 -1.50
CA PRO A 173 12.22 25.94 -1.74
C PRO A 173 12.72 26.72 -0.51
N GLU A 174 13.96 26.42 -0.09
CA GLU A 174 14.58 27.06 1.05
C GLU A 174 14.37 28.56 0.97
N THR A 175 13.70 29.11 1.99
CA THR A 175 13.71 30.56 2.22
C THR A 175 15.17 30.86 2.52
N GLU A 176 15.90 31.41 1.57
CA GLU A 176 17.25 31.94 1.78
C GLU A 176 17.22 32.78 3.05
N LEU A 177 18.04 32.35 4.01
CA LEU A 177 18.34 33.13 5.22
C LEU A 177 18.95 34.45 4.77
N ALA A 178 18.12 35.50 4.79
CA ALA A 178 18.58 36.86 4.73
C ALA A 178 19.06 37.30 6.11
#